data_c6fa7e18a4c17bb499f96a7b31359bc7
#
_entry.id   c6fa7e18a4c17bb499f96a7b31359bc7
#
_cell.length_a   1.000
_cell.length_b   1.000
_cell.length_c   1.000
_cell.angle_alpha   90.00
_cell.angle_beta   90.00
_cell.angle_gamma   90.00
#
_symmetry.space_group_name_H-M   'P 1'
#
loop_
_entity.id
_entity.type
_entity.pdbx_description
1 polymer ?
#
loop_
_entity_poly.entity_id
_entity_poly.type
_entity_poly.pdbx_seq_one_letter_code
_entity_poly.pdbx_strand_id
1 'polypeptide(L)'
;REKYRSRLCLGGVSLGLAVLGCCAALLPGFQSAAGTLGIALVCAGLLALLCRRQLRCRGRVDSCLLRMRPLLVRQFYPGCGYCLLGSREIQRRLREPSDGIFSGGLGEYGGTLSWPSSRGAVLAHDLTENCPGGSVRDWVVYEYPLPADSPWRQVSYAQIRCLRTPAPEQTGSPLTASALGSHRSPGVLERTESWVGNTPLLLRADRPELCRTILTHGAAKPVLRFFREVDCRRHILCFCRGSLFVFARDSRLDQHWSRREGLCPEEIRRNTAAVCRILPLIPPLAG
;
A
#
# COMPACT_ATOMS: atom_id res chain seq x y z
N ARG A 1 -8.11 -5.84 -22.30
CA ARG A 1 -8.29 -5.53 -23.74
C ARG A 1 -9.65 -4.85 -24.01
N GLU A 2 -10.77 -5.32 -23.44
CA GLU A 2 -12.08 -4.67 -23.63
C GLU A 2 -12.16 -3.23 -23.12
N LYS A 3 -11.51 -2.93 -22.00
CA LYS A 3 -11.48 -1.60 -21.39
C LYS A 3 -10.72 -0.57 -22.25
N TYR A 4 -9.68 -1.01 -22.92
CA TYR A 4 -8.93 -0.19 -23.87
C TYR A 4 -9.71 0.05 -25.16
N ARG A 5 -10.35 -1.01 -25.70
CA ARG A 5 -11.26 -0.89 -26.84
C ARG A 5 -12.45 0.04 -26.56
N SER A 6 -13.06 -0.05 -25.37
CA SER A 6 -14.17 0.82 -25.02
C SER A 6 -13.76 2.29 -24.88
N ARG A 7 -12.54 2.58 -24.46
CA ARG A 7 -11.99 3.95 -24.41
C ARG A 7 -11.68 4.51 -25.79
N LEU A 8 -11.09 3.69 -26.65
CA LEU A 8 -10.84 4.06 -28.05
C LEU A 8 -12.16 4.29 -28.80
N CYS A 9 -13.16 3.40 -28.60
CA CYS A 9 -14.48 3.59 -29.17
C CYS A 9 -15.16 4.87 -28.64
N LEU A 10 -15.07 5.18 -27.35
CA LEU A 10 -15.66 6.37 -26.79
C LEU A 10 -14.97 7.66 -27.30
N GLY A 11 -13.64 7.64 -27.36
CA GLY A 11 -12.85 8.72 -27.95
C GLY A 11 -13.16 8.93 -29.43
N GLY A 12 -13.28 7.85 -30.19
CA GLY A 12 -13.66 7.89 -31.60
C GLY A 12 -15.07 8.43 -31.83
N VAL A 13 -16.04 7.97 -31.03
CA VAL A 13 -17.43 8.43 -31.10
C VAL A 13 -17.54 9.92 -30.68
N SER A 14 -16.85 10.35 -29.64
CA SER A 14 -16.87 11.76 -29.22
C SER A 14 -16.22 12.68 -30.26
N LEU A 15 -15.13 12.24 -30.87
CA LEU A 15 -14.49 12.97 -31.97
C LEU A 15 -15.41 13.03 -33.20
N GLY A 16 -16.03 11.90 -33.58
CA GLY A 16 -17.00 11.83 -34.65
C GLY A 16 -18.19 12.75 -34.45
N LEU A 17 -18.76 12.83 -33.26
CA LEU A 17 -19.85 13.73 -32.90
C LEU A 17 -19.41 15.21 -32.93
N ALA A 18 -18.20 15.52 -32.52
CA ALA A 18 -17.64 16.88 -32.60
C ALA A 18 -17.45 17.30 -34.08
N VAL A 19 -16.90 16.41 -34.92
CA VAL A 19 -16.73 16.69 -36.37
C VAL A 19 -18.08 16.85 -37.05
N LEU A 20 -19.06 15.99 -36.77
CA LEU A 20 -20.43 16.11 -37.30
C LEU A 20 -21.08 17.43 -36.88
N GLY A 21 -20.92 17.84 -35.62
CA GLY A 21 -21.41 19.13 -35.11
C GLY A 21 -20.77 20.33 -35.83
N CYS A 22 -19.45 20.29 -36.07
CA CYS A 22 -18.75 21.32 -36.85
C CYS A 22 -19.19 21.35 -38.32
N CYS A 23 -19.33 20.16 -38.95
CA CYS A 23 -19.81 20.10 -40.34
C CYS A 23 -21.25 20.62 -40.48
N ALA A 24 -22.13 20.25 -39.53
CA ALA A 24 -23.51 20.71 -39.53
C ALA A 24 -23.63 22.24 -39.34
N ALA A 25 -22.75 22.84 -38.53
CA ALA A 25 -22.70 24.30 -38.32
C ALA A 25 -22.26 25.08 -39.58
N LEU A 26 -21.58 24.41 -40.51
CA LEU A 26 -21.16 25.00 -41.79
C LEU A 26 -22.26 24.96 -42.88
N LEU A 27 -23.34 24.18 -42.68
CA LEU A 27 -24.43 24.08 -43.62
C LEU A 27 -25.33 25.36 -43.57
N PRO A 28 -25.72 25.93 -44.73
CA PRO A 28 -26.47 27.19 -44.78
C PRO A 28 -27.78 27.18 -44.00
N GLY A 29 -28.46 26.05 -43.90
CA GLY A 29 -29.71 25.89 -43.16
C GLY A 29 -29.56 25.83 -41.63
N PHE A 30 -28.36 25.70 -41.10
CA PHE A 30 -28.07 25.59 -39.67
C PHE A 30 -27.30 26.78 -39.11
N GLN A 31 -27.09 27.81 -39.90
CA GLN A 31 -26.35 29.02 -39.48
C GLN A 31 -27.14 29.90 -38.49
N SER A 32 -28.42 29.58 -38.21
CA SER A 32 -29.18 30.27 -37.18
C SER A 32 -28.63 29.88 -35.79
N ALA A 33 -28.58 30.83 -34.85
CA ALA A 33 -28.15 30.58 -33.47
C ALA A 33 -28.95 29.44 -32.79
N ALA A 34 -30.22 29.27 -33.15
CA ALA A 34 -31.08 28.19 -32.67
C ALA A 34 -30.65 26.80 -33.20
N GLY A 35 -30.23 26.72 -34.48
CA GLY A 35 -29.77 25.47 -35.08
C GLY A 35 -28.44 24.98 -34.45
N THR A 36 -27.47 25.86 -34.29
CA THR A 36 -26.19 25.54 -33.66
C THR A 36 -26.36 25.16 -32.18
N LEU A 37 -27.22 25.82 -31.43
CA LEU A 37 -27.55 25.46 -30.04
C LEU A 37 -28.22 24.10 -29.96
N GLY A 38 -29.15 23.77 -30.86
CA GLY A 38 -29.83 22.49 -30.92
C GLY A 38 -28.86 21.34 -31.16
N ILE A 39 -27.91 21.46 -32.09
CA ILE A 39 -26.89 20.48 -32.37
C ILE A 39 -25.94 20.30 -31.15
N ALA A 40 -25.51 21.41 -30.54
CA ALA A 40 -24.65 21.36 -29.36
C ALA A 40 -25.32 20.61 -28.20
N LEU A 41 -26.61 20.82 -27.94
CA LEU A 41 -27.38 20.14 -26.91
C LEU A 41 -27.53 18.65 -27.20
N VAL A 42 -27.77 18.24 -28.45
CA VAL A 42 -27.86 16.85 -28.84
C VAL A 42 -26.51 16.15 -28.67
N CYS A 43 -25.42 16.75 -29.11
CA CYS A 43 -24.07 16.24 -28.93
C CYS A 43 -23.71 16.11 -27.44
N ALA A 44 -23.99 17.09 -26.62
CA ALA A 44 -23.78 17.07 -25.18
C ALA A 44 -24.60 15.94 -24.51
N GLY A 45 -25.87 15.77 -24.90
CA GLY A 45 -26.74 14.71 -24.40
C GLY A 45 -26.22 13.31 -24.73
N LEU A 46 -25.79 13.08 -25.97
CA LEU A 46 -25.20 11.81 -26.40
C LEU A 46 -23.90 11.55 -25.68
N LEU A 47 -23.05 12.53 -25.50
CA LEU A 47 -21.80 12.42 -24.75
C LEU A 47 -22.06 12.05 -23.28
N ALA A 48 -23.04 12.70 -22.65
CA ALA A 48 -23.45 12.39 -21.26
C ALA A 48 -23.97 10.95 -21.13
N LEU A 49 -24.78 10.47 -22.08
CA LEU A 49 -25.28 9.09 -22.12
C LEU A 49 -24.14 8.07 -22.26
N LEU A 50 -23.18 8.33 -23.15
CA LEU A 50 -22.01 7.47 -23.35
C LEU A 50 -21.13 7.43 -22.09
N CYS A 51 -20.87 8.58 -21.47
CA CYS A 51 -20.14 8.65 -20.20
C CYS A 51 -20.86 7.88 -19.09
N ARG A 52 -22.19 8.05 -18.96
CA ARG A 52 -23.00 7.32 -17.98
C ARG A 52 -22.96 5.81 -18.21
N ARG A 53 -23.05 5.37 -19.46
CA ARG A 53 -22.93 3.94 -19.82
C ARG A 53 -21.54 3.38 -19.45
N GLN A 54 -20.48 4.13 -19.73
CA GLN A 54 -19.11 3.73 -19.40
C GLN A 54 -18.89 3.63 -17.88
N LEU A 55 -19.40 4.59 -17.10
CA LEU A 55 -19.33 4.55 -15.64
C LEU A 55 -20.08 3.34 -15.07
N ARG A 56 -21.27 3.01 -15.59
CA ARG A 56 -22.02 1.82 -15.19
C ARG A 56 -21.29 0.51 -15.52
N CYS A 57 -20.68 0.42 -16.69
CA CYS A 57 -19.86 -0.76 -17.07
C CYS A 57 -18.64 -0.91 -16.16
N ARG A 58 -18.00 0.20 -15.79
CA ARG A 58 -16.90 0.17 -14.81
C ARG A 58 -17.35 -0.37 -13.45
N GLY A 59 -18.45 0.16 -12.91
CA GLY A 59 -18.97 -0.30 -11.62
C GLY A 59 -19.32 -1.80 -11.60
N ARG A 60 -19.84 -2.34 -12.73
CA ARG A 60 -20.09 -3.78 -12.86
C ARG A 60 -18.81 -4.60 -12.89
N VAL A 61 -17.80 -4.18 -13.64
CA VAL A 61 -16.51 -4.87 -13.70
C VAL A 61 -15.82 -4.84 -12.35
N ASP A 62 -15.80 -3.70 -11.68
CA ASP A 62 -15.19 -3.57 -10.36
C ASP A 62 -15.94 -4.42 -9.31
N SER A 63 -17.27 -4.50 -9.38
CA SER A 63 -18.08 -5.38 -8.53
C SER A 63 -17.79 -6.88 -8.79
N CYS A 64 -17.63 -7.28 -10.06
CA CYS A 64 -17.25 -8.65 -10.40
C CYS A 64 -15.83 -8.98 -9.88
N LEU A 65 -14.88 -8.08 -10.08
CA LEU A 65 -13.51 -8.26 -9.60
C LEU A 65 -13.47 -8.37 -8.08
N LEU A 66 -14.21 -7.52 -7.35
CA LEU A 66 -14.34 -7.61 -5.90
C LEU A 66 -14.87 -8.96 -5.43
N ARG A 67 -15.83 -9.54 -6.15
CA ARG A 67 -16.37 -10.88 -5.84
C ARG A 67 -15.39 -12.01 -6.18
N MET A 68 -14.58 -11.84 -7.22
CA MET A 68 -13.60 -12.85 -7.66
C MET A 68 -12.33 -12.85 -6.78
N ARG A 69 -11.94 -11.72 -6.20
CA ARG A 69 -10.73 -11.59 -5.38
C ARG A 69 -10.61 -12.65 -4.27
N PRO A 70 -11.63 -12.88 -3.42
CA PRO A 70 -11.54 -13.91 -2.38
C PRO A 70 -11.31 -15.31 -2.92
N LEU A 71 -11.89 -15.64 -4.08
CA LEU A 71 -11.75 -16.94 -4.72
C LEU A 71 -10.34 -17.14 -5.26
N LEU A 72 -9.80 -16.13 -5.94
CA LEU A 72 -8.44 -16.15 -6.48
C LEU A 72 -7.40 -16.24 -5.38
N VAL A 73 -7.57 -15.46 -4.31
CA VAL A 73 -6.66 -15.52 -3.15
C VAL A 73 -6.65 -16.91 -2.54
N ARG A 74 -7.82 -17.53 -2.33
CA ARG A 74 -7.92 -18.89 -1.78
C ARG A 74 -7.29 -19.95 -2.68
N GLN A 75 -7.35 -19.77 -4.00
CA GLN A 75 -6.74 -20.67 -4.96
C GLN A 75 -5.22 -20.67 -4.88
N PHE A 76 -4.62 -19.50 -4.71
CA PHE A 76 -3.15 -19.35 -4.63
C PHE A 76 -2.60 -19.49 -3.20
N TYR A 77 -3.45 -19.29 -2.19
CA TYR A 77 -3.09 -19.29 -0.76
C TYR A 77 -4.15 -20.01 0.05
N PRO A 78 -4.10 -21.34 0.10
CA PRO A 78 -4.95 -22.11 1.02
C PRO A 78 -4.69 -21.64 2.46
N GLY A 79 -5.74 -21.26 3.17
CA GLY A 79 -5.68 -20.72 4.52
C GLY A 79 -5.67 -19.18 4.63
N CYS A 80 -5.49 -18.45 3.53
CA CYS A 80 -5.62 -17.00 3.53
C CYS A 80 -7.08 -16.57 3.48
N GLY A 81 -7.49 -15.64 4.35
CA GLY A 81 -8.76 -14.94 4.30
C GLY A 81 -8.63 -13.63 3.52
N TYR A 82 -9.69 -13.23 2.82
CA TYR A 82 -9.81 -11.89 2.26
C TYR A 82 -10.87 -11.10 3.02
N CYS A 83 -10.51 -9.92 3.51
CA CYS A 83 -11.40 -9.07 4.28
C CYS A 83 -11.56 -7.72 3.58
N LEU A 84 -12.81 -7.31 3.35
CA LEU A 84 -13.15 -5.96 2.90
C LEU A 84 -13.31 -5.08 4.15
N LEU A 85 -12.22 -4.47 4.59
CA LEU A 85 -12.31 -3.37 5.54
C LEU A 85 -12.66 -2.09 4.77
N GLY A 86 -13.43 -1.21 5.39
CA GLY A 86 -13.73 0.09 4.80
C GLY A 86 -12.46 0.96 4.74
N SER A 87 -12.30 1.77 3.69
CA SER A 87 -11.14 2.67 3.55
C SER A 87 -10.96 3.60 4.76
N ARG A 88 -12.05 4.07 5.37
CA ARG A 88 -12.02 4.90 6.59
C ARG A 88 -11.44 4.14 7.78
N GLU A 89 -11.76 2.87 7.93
CA GLU A 89 -11.24 2.03 9.02
C GLU A 89 -9.73 1.83 8.87
N ILE A 90 -9.27 1.55 7.67
CA ILE A 90 -7.83 1.43 7.38
C ILE A 90 -7.09 2.75 7.60
N GLN A 91 -7.64 3.87 7.14
CA GLN A 91 -7.07 5.19 7.38
C GLN A 91 -6.94 5.48 8.89
N ARG A 92 -7.97 5.11 9.68
CA ARG A 92 -7.94 5.27 11.14
C ARG A 92 -6.85 4.41 11.79
N ARG A 93 -6.72 3.14 11.39
CA ARG A 93 -5.71 2.21 11.90
C ARG A 93 -4.29 2.64 11.58
N LEU A 94 -4.07 3.14 10.37
CA LEU A 94 -2.75 3.49 9.87
C LEU A 94 -2.35 4.94 10.14
N ARG A 95 -3.24 5.79 10.62
CA ARG A 95 -2.97 7.23 10.84
C ARG A 95 -1.71 7.48 11.65
N GLU A 96 -1.59 6.84 12.80
CA GLU A 96 -0.46 7.03 13.71
C GLU A 96 0.77 6.20 13.29
N PRO A 97 0.64 4.88 12.98
CA PRO A 97 1.78 4.08 12.53
C PRO A 97 2.48 4.62 11.29
N SER A 98 1.75 5.29 10.39
CA SER A 98 2.31 5.85 9.14
C SER A 98 2.93 7.23 9.29
N ASP A 99 2.93 7.82 10.49
CA ASP A 99 3.50 9.14 10.72
C ASP A 99 4.98 9.21 10.33
N GLY A 100 5.30 10.16 9.44
CA GLY A 100 6.64 10.33 8.87
C GLY A 100 7.12 9.17 7.97
N ILE A 101 6.22 8.25 7.57
CA ILE A 101 6.46 7.21 6.57
C ILE A 101 5.96 7.67 5.21
N PHE A 102 4.70 8.08 5.13
CA PHE A 102 4.12 8.62 3.92
C PHE A 102 4.47 10.09 3.74
N SER A 103 4.90 10.45 2.54
CA SER A 103 5.21 11.83 2.16
C SER A 103 3.96 12.59 1.69
N GLY A 104 2.90 11.87 1.38
CA GLY A 104 1.63 12.38 0.89
C GLY A 104 0.43 11.74 1.58
N GLY A 105 -0.74 11.94 1.02
CA GLY A 105 -1.97 11.36 1.54
C GLY A 105 -2.13 9.88 1.16
N LEU A 106 -2.84 9.11 1.99
CA LEU A 106 -3.29 7.77 1.60
C LEU A 106 -4.23 7.90 0.40
N GLY A 107 -3.91 7.16 -0.66
CA GLY A 107 -4.67 7.09 -1.90
C GLY A 107 -5.73 5.98 -1.85
N GLU A 108 -5.67 5.07 -2.81
CA GLU A 108 -6.63 3.99 -2.91
C GLU A 108 -6.28 2.83 -1.99
N TYR A 109 -7.32 2.16 -1.51
CA TYR A 109 -7.23 0.94 -0.74
C TYR A 109 -7.69 -0.25 -1.60
N GLY A 110 -6.81 -1.22 -1.79
CA GLY A 110 -7.03 -2.40 -2.64
C GLY A 110 -7.72 -3.56 -1.93
N GLY A 111 -7.55 -3.68 -0.61
CA GLY A 111 -8.11 -4.75 0.19
C GLY A 111 -7.18 -5.22 1.30
N THR A 112 -7.64 -6.17 2.11
CA THR A 112 -6.86 -6.78 3.19
C THR A 112 -6.86 -8.29 3.05
N LEU A 113 -5.68 -8.89 3.09
CA LEU A 113 -5.50 -10.32 3.29
C LEU A 113 -5.30 -10.60 4.77
N SER A 114 -5.91 -11.68 5.26
CA SER A 114 -5.71 -12.18 6.60
C SER A 114 -5.01 -13.53 6.55
N TRP A 115 -3.88 -13.64 7.21
CA TRP A 115 -3.09 -14.86 7.28
C TRP A 115 -3.04 -15.38 8.70
N PRO A 116 -3.52 -16.61 8.97
CA PRO A 116 -3.46 -17.19 10.31
C PRO A 116 -2.02 -17.46 10.73
N SER A 117 -1.68 -17.13 11.96
CA SER A 117 -0.44 -17.52 12.61
C SER A 117 -0.73 -18.15 13.97
N SER A 118 0.27 -18.77 14.58
CA SER A 118 0.11 -19.44 15.89
C SER A 118 -0.30 -18.50 17.04
N ARG A 119 -0.05 -17.18 16.89
CA ARG A 119 -0.32 -16.17 17.92
C ARG A 119 -1.29 -15.07 17.46
N GLY A 120 -2.07 -15.34 16.43
CA GLY A 120 -3.02 -14.39 15.86
C GLY A 120 -2.91 -14.29 14.34
N ALA A 121 -3.72 -13.46 13.72
CA ALA A 121 -3.68 -13.27 12.27
C ALA A 121 -2.78 -12.10 11.90
N VAL A 122 -1.96 -12.28 10.87
CA VAL A 122 -1.26 -11.18 10.18
C VAL A 122 -2.22 -10.62 9.14
N LEU A 123 -2.49 -9.32 9.19
CA LEU A 123 -3.26 -8.61 8.18
C LEU A 123 -2.31 -7.94 7.20
N ALA A 124 -2.55 -8.08 5.91
CA ALA A 124 -1.78 -7.40 4.88
C ALA A 124 -2.71 -6.47 4.10
N HIS A 125 -2.49 -5.16 4.22
CA HIS A 125 -3.26 -4.11 3.60
C HIS A 125 -2.60 -3.62 2.33
N ASP A 126 -3.33 -3.60 1.22
CA ASP A 126 -2.88 -3.08 -0.07
C ASP A 126 -3.32 -1.62 -0.22
N LEU A 127 -2.35 -0.74 -0.38
CA LEU A 127 -2.55 0.71 -0.32
C LEU A 127 -1.78 1.43 -1.42
N THR A 128 -2.26 2.61 -1.79
CA THR A 128 -1.46 3.60 -2.53
C THR A 128 -1.22 4.85 -1.70
N GLU A 129 -0.12 5.50 -1.96
CA GLU A 129 0.22 6.84 -1.49
C GLU A 129 0.19 7.81 -2.67
N ASN A 130 -0.52 8.92 -2.51
CA ASN A 130 -0.45 10.03 -3.45
C ASN A 130 0.73 10.91 -3.07
N CYS A 131 1.85 10.76 -3.78
CA CYS A 131 3.05 11.54 -3.50
C CYS A 131 2.93 12.98 -3.99
N PRO A 132 3.64 13.94 -3.38
CA PRO A 132 3.80 15.28 -3.94
C PRO A 132 4.31 15.19 -5.38
N GLY A 133 3.74 16.01 -6.28
CA GLY A 133 4.07 15.95 -7.72
C GLY A 133 3.19 15.00 -8.55
N GLY A 134 2.14 14.42 -7.95
CA GLY A 134 1.13 13.62 -8.66
C GLY A 134 1.53 12.17 -8.97
N SER A 135 2.70 11.73 -8.52
CA SER A 135 3.08 10.32 -8.63
C SER A 135 2.36 9.48 -7.57
N VAL A 136 2.11 8.22 -7.90
CA VAL A 136 1.47 7.26 -7.00
C VAL A 136 2.48 6.17 -6.64
N ARG A 137 2.58 5.88 -5.36
CA ARG A 137 3.45 4.83 -4.82
C ARG A 137 2.61 3.73 -4.19
N ASP A 138 3.00 2.49 -4.41
CA ASP A 138 2.30 1.33 -3.84
C ASP A 138 2.96 0.90 -2.54
N TRP A 139 2.12 0.44 -1.62
CA TRP A 139 2.51 -0.05 -0.33
C TRP A 139 1.71 -1.30 0.04
N VAL A 140 2.38 -2.28 0.63
CA VAL A 140 1.74 -3.31 1.44
C VAL A 140 2.10 -3.06 2.89
N VAL A 141 1.08 -2.93 3.74
CA VAL A 141 1.29 -2.74 5.17
C VAL A 141 0.79 -3.98 5.90
N TYR A 142 1.70 -4.66 6.58
CA TYR A 142 1.37 -5.81 7.42
C TYR A 142 1.09 -5.32 8.84
N GLU A 143 -0.03 -5.75 9.41
CA GLU A 143 -0.41 -5.48 10.80
C GLU A 143 -0.43 -6.81 11.57
N TYR A 144 0.24 -6.86 12.69
CA TYR A 144 0.29 -8.03 13.56
C TYR A 144 0.12 -7.61 15.02
N PRO A 145 -0.85 -8.16 15.76
CA PRO A 145 -1.05 -7.84 17.17
C PRO A 145 0.14 -8.36 17.99
N LEU A 146 0.69 -7.50 18.85
CA LEU A 146 1.78 -7.90 19.74
C LEU A 146 1.26 -8.84 20.82
N PRO A 147 1.95 -9.96 21.10
CA PRO A 147 1.66 -10.84 22.24
C PRO A 147 1.61 -10.07 23.55
N ALA A 148 0.90 -10.60 24.54
CA ALA A 148 0.77 -9.92 25.84
C ALA A 148 2.11 -9.76 26.56
N ASP A 149 3.02 -10.69 26.35
CA ASP A 149 4.37 -10.74 26.91
C ASP A 149 5.43 -10.01 26.07
N SER A 150 5.03 -9.40 24.95
CA SER A 150 5.97 -8.68 24.09
C SER A 150 6.55 -7.44 24.79
N PRO A 151 7.89 -7.29 24.82
CA PRO A 151 8.53 -6.12 25.41
C PRO A 151 8.17 -4.82 24.66
N TRP A 152 7.83 -4.93 23.36
CA TRP A 152 7.43 -3.79 22.55
C TRP A 152 6.10 -3.15 22.96
N ARG A 153 5.29 -3.83 23.81
CA ARG A 153 4.06 -3.23 24.37
C ARG A 153 4.30 -2.10 25.34
N GLN A 154 5.51 -2.00 25.88
CA GLN A 154 5.91 -0.92 26.78
C GLN A 154 6.22 0.39 26.05
N VAL A 155 6.27 0.35 24.72
CA VAL A 155 6.55 1.48 23.84
C VAL A 155 5.24 1.90 23.16
N SER A 156 4.90 3.20 23.23
CA SER A 156 3.70 3.70 22.55
C SER A 156 3.93 3.84 21.05
N TYR A 157 5.15 4.22 20.67
CA TYR A 157 5.56 4.35 19.29
C TYR A 157 7.05 4.09 19.12
N ALA A 158 7.42 3.19 18.20
CA ALA A 158 8.80 3.00 17.75
C ALA A 158 8.84 2.64 16.27
N GLN A 159 9.58 3.40 15.49
CA GLN A 159 9.84 3.14 14.09
C GLN A 159 11.30 2.77 13.91
N ILE A 160 11.56 1.67 13.21
CA ILE A 160 12.91 1.15 12.93
C ILE A 160 13.09 1.06 11.42
N ARG A 161 14.14 1.69 10.92
CA ARG A 161 14.62 1.58 9.55
C ARG A 161 16.04 1.05 9.54
N CYS A 162 16.34 0.16 8.64
CA CYS A 162 17.71 -0.27 8.42
C CYS A 162 18.32 0.55 7.30
N LEU A 163 19.47 1.17 7.55
CA LEU A 163 20.14 2.05 6.58
C LEU A 163 20.98 1.26 5.56
N ARG A 164 21.40 0.05 5.94
CA ARG A 164 22.20 -0.84 5.09
C ARG A 164 21.89 -2.29 5.41
N THR A 165 21.86 -3.14 4.39
CA THR A 165 21.63 -4.59 4.57
C THR A 165 22.60 -5.16 5.61
N PRO A 166 22.09 -5.88 6.62
CA PRO A 166 22.92 -6.48 7.66
C PRO A 166 23.90 -7.50 7.07
N ALA A 167 25.13 -7.45 7.52
CA ALA A 167 26.12 -8.47 7.19
C ALA A 167 25.70 -9.85 7.76
N PRO A 168 26.13 -10.98 7.15
CA PRO A 168 25.98 -12.29 7.74
C PRO A 168 26.59 -12.29 9.14
N GLU A 169 25.88 -12.90 10.10
CA GLU A 169 26.41 -13.01 11.47
C GLU A 169 27.72 -13.80 11.45
N GLN A 170 28.80 -13.20 11.91
CA GLN A 170 29.95 -13.93 12.36
C GLN A 170 29.55 -14.60 13.68
N THR A 171 29.54 -15.93 13.66
CA THR A 171 29.26 -16.76 14.83
C THR A 171 30.19 -16.37 15.97
N GLY A 172 29.66 -15.73 17.02
CA GLY A 172 30.41 -15.46 18.26
C GLY A 172 30.51 -14.01 18.72
N SER A 173 30.12 -13.02 17.93
CA SER A 173 30.14 -11.63 18.41
C SER A 173 28.87 -11.30 19.21
N PRO A 174 28.99 -10.76 20.44
CA PRO A 174 27.85 -10.26 21.19
C PRO A 174 27.20 -9.10 20.43
N LEU A 175 25.88 -9.18 20.27
CA LEU A 175 25.12 -8.06 19.70
C LEU A 175 25.04 -6.95 20.73
N THR A 176 25.77 -5.87 20.50
CA THR A 176 25.71 -4.65 21.33
C THR A 176 24.96 -3.57 20.55
N ALA A 177 24.00 -2.90 21.19
CA ALA A 177 23.37 -1.71 20.64
C ALA A 177 24.13 -0.50 21.21
N SER A 178 24.75 0.29 20.34
CA SER A 178 25.40 1.54 20.71
C SER A 178 24.66 2.73 20.06
N ALA A 179 24.61 3.84 20.76
CA ALA A 179 23.97 5.07 20.28
C ALA A 179 25.02 6.04 19.74
N LEU A 180 24.77 6.57 18.57
CA LEU A 180 25.49 7.70 17.99
C LEU A 180 24.52 8.87 17.82
N GLY A 181 24.65 9.86 18.73
CA GLY A 181 24.01 11.17 18.63
C GLY A 181 22.48 11.19 18.78
N SER A 182 21.98 11.99 19.71
CA SER A 182 20.55 12.31 19.80
C SER A 182 20.34 13.79 19.50
N HIS A 183 19.47 14.09 18.53
CA HIS A 183 18.94 15.46 18.37
C HIS A 183 17.60 15.54 19.11
N ARG A 184 17.57 16.24 20.22
CA ARG A 184 16.34 16.50 20.98
C ARG A 184 15.65 17.76 20.45
N SER A 185 14.43 17.59 19.97
CA SER A 185 13.48 18.69 19.78
C SER A 185 12.27 18.45 20.70
N PRO A 186 11.88 19.41 21.54
CA PRO A 186 10.75 19.24 22.46
C PRO A 186 9.45 18.97 21.69
N GLY A 187 8.73 17.92 22.06
CA GLY A 187 7.45 17.54 21.45
C GLY A 187 7.52 16.75 20.14
N VAL A 188 8.71 16.43 19.66
CA VAL A 188 8.92 15.60 18.46
C VAL A 188 9.48 14.25 18.88
N LEU A 189 9.02 13.18 18.22
CA LEU A 189 9.57 11.84 18.40
C LEU A 189 11.09 11.87 18.17
N GLU A 190 11.85 11.40 19.13
CA GLU A 190 13.30 11.44 19.09
C GLU A 190 13.81 10.53 17.97
N ARG A 191 14.68 11.07 17.13
CA ARG A 191 15.32 10.35 16.03
C ARG A 191 16.77 10.10 16.39
N THR A 192 17.12 8.82 16.53
CA THR A 192 18.48 8.41 16.90
C THR A 192 19.01 7.35 15.95
N GLU A 193 20.29 7.43 15.61
CA GLU A 193 21.00 6.33 14.98
C GLU A 193 21.47 5.38 16.07
N SER A 194 21.17 4.11 15.90
CA SER A 194 21.57 3.04 16.80
C SER A 194 22.28 1.97 16.00
N TRP A 195 23.31 1.40 16.56
CA TRP A 195 24.05 0.30 15.94
C TRP A 195 23.71 -1.00 16.66
N VAL A 196 23.35 -2.02 15.90
CA VAL A 196 23.16 -3.36 16.39
C VAL A 196 24.22 -4.24 15.71
N GLY A 197 25.27 -4.57 16.44
CA GLY A 197 26.51 -5.05 15.84
C GLY A 197 27.08 -4.01 14.85
N ASN A 198 27.32 -4.42 13.61
CA ASN A 198 27.81 -3.55 12.54
C ASN A 198 26.70 -2.96 11.63
N THR A 199 25.44 -3.07 12.05
CA THR A 199 24.29 -2.64 11.26
C THR A 199 23.71 -1.34 11.78
N PRO A 200 23.72 -0.25 10.99
CA PRO A 200 23.14 1.01 11.38
C PRO A 200 21.62 0.95 11.26
N LEU A 201 20.95 1.22 12.35
CA LEU A 201 19.50 1.35 12.44
C LEU A 201 19.12 2.80 12.72
N LEU A 202 18.13 3.32 12.04
CA LEU A 202 17.50 4.57 12.34
C LEU A 202 16.27 4.30 13.21
N LEU A 203 16.33 4.75 14.45
CA LEU A 203 15.26 4.62 15.42
C LEU A 203 14.55 5.96 15.60
N ARG A 204 13.22 5.98 15.48
CA ARG A 204 12.36 7.10 15.81
C ARG A 204 11.33 6.59 16.82
N ALA A 205 11.41 7.03 18.06
CA ALA A 205 10.60 6.50 19.15
C ALA A 205 10.22 7.54 20.18
N ASP A 206 9.15 7.27 20.94
CA ASP A 206 8.77 8.02 22.15
C ASP A 206 9.73 7.74 23.32
N ARG A 207 10.30 6.53 23.36
CA ARG A 207 11.24 6.06 24.40
C ARG A 207 12.46 5.36 23.78
N PRO A 208 13.40 6.11 23.19
CA PRO A 208 14.52 5.54 22.44
C PRO A 208 15.43 4.64 23.29
N GLU A 209 15.64 4.99 24.58
CA GLU A 209 16.47 4.18 25.49
C GLU A 209 15.85 2.80 25.76
N LEU A 210 14.53 2.77 26.00
CA LEU A 210 13.80 1.51 26.17
C LEU A 210 13.88 0.64 24.90
N CYS A 211 13.73 1.25 23.73
CA CYS A 211 13.86 0.53 22.46
C CYS A 211 15.27 -0.06 22.28
N ARG A 212 16.32 0.66 22.66
CA ARG A 212 17.69 0.14 22.64
C ARG A 212 17.85 -1.04 23.61
N THR A 213 17.30 -0.92 24.81
CA THR A 213 17.29 -2.02 25.78
C THR A 213 16.59 -3.26 25.21
N ILE A 214 15.41 -3.11 24.60
CA ILE A 214 14.69 -4.22 23.97
C ILE A 214 15.52 -4.85 22.84
N LEU A 215 16.14 -4.04 22.00
CA LEU A 215 17.01 -4.53 20.93
C LEU A 215 18.22 -5.30 21.49
N THR A 216 18.84 -4.81 22.56
CA THR A 216 20.01 -5.45 23.18
C THR A 216 19.64 -6.78 23.86
N HIS A 217 18.46 -6.88 24.48
CA HIS A 217 18.02 -8.05 25.26
C HIS A 217 17.30 -9.15 24.48
N GLY A 218 17.41 -9.19 23.16
CA GLY A 218 16.90 -10.32 22.36
C GLY A 218 16.21 -9.99 21.07
N ALA A 219 15.58 -8.80 20.95
CA ALA A 219 14.86 -8.41 19.73
C ALA A 219 15.78 -8.08 18.54
N ALA A 220 17.09 -7.90 18.77
CA ALA A 220 18.05 -7.60 17.70
C ALA A 220 18.13 -8.68 16.63
N LYS A 221 18.24 -9.94 17.05
CA LYS A 221 18.37 -11.08 16.10
C LYS A 221 17.20 -11.18 15.14
N PRO A 222 15.93 -11.20 15.58
CA PRO A 222 14.77 -11.19 14.71
C PRO A 222 14.73 -9.98 13.76
N VAL A 223 15.02 -8.77 14.27
CA VAL A 223 15.02 -7.53 13.49
C VAL A 223 16.12 -7.58 12.41
N LEU A 224 17.34 -7.97 12.75
CA LEU A 224 18.43 -8.09 11.78
C LEU A 224 18.15 -9.19 10.75
N ARG A 225 17.61 -10.33 11.18
CA ARG A 225 17.19 -11.42 10.28
C ARG A 225 16.14 -10.90 9.30
N PHE A 226 15.13 -10.21 9.77
CA PHE A 226 14.10 -9.61 8.91
C PHE A 226 14.73 -8.73 7.83
N PHE A 227 15.54 -7.73 8.21
CA PHE A 227 16.18 -6.82 7.24
C PHE A 227 17.21 -7.48 6.33
N ARG A 228 17.66 -8.68 6.63
CA ARG A 228 18.53 -9.47 5.77
C ARG A 228 17.75 -10.22 4.68
N GLU A 229 16.56 -10.71 5.04
CA GLU A 229 15.69 -11.46 4.13
C GLU A 229 14.87 -10.56 3.19
N VAL A 230 14.74 -9.26 3.54
CA VAL A 230 14.00 -8.27 2.75
C VAL A 230 14.90 -7.14 2.27
N ASP A 231 14.44 -6.38 1.26
CA ASP A 231 15.13 -5.14 0.88
C ASP A 231 14.94 -4.09 1.99
N CYS A 232 15.98 -3.88 2.78
CA CYS A 232 15.96 -2.99 3.94
C CYS A 232 15.59 -1.54 3.58
N ARG A 233 15.86 -1.08 2.34
CA ARG A 233 15.53 0.27 1.87
C ARG A 233 14.04 0.47 1.62
N ARG A 234 13.31 -0.63 1.44
CA ARG A 234 11.87 -0.64 1.12
C ARG A 234 11.01 -1.01 2.30
N HIS A 235 11.60 -1.47 3.40
CA HIS A 235 10.86 -1.97 4.55
C HIS A 235 11.12 -1.13 5.79
N ILE A 236 10.04 -0.88 6.53
CA ILE A 236 10.06 -0.11 7.78
C ILE A 236 9.25 -0.89 8.81
N LEU A 237 9.82 -1.09 9.99
CA LEU A 237 9.09 -1.64 11.14
C LEU A 237 8.54 -0.49 11.97
N CYS A 238 7.30 -0.63 12.43
CA CYS A 238 6.70 0.31 13.36
C CYS A 238 5.92 -0.44 14.44
N PHE A 239 6.31 -0.28 15.68
CA PHE A 239 5.59 -0.75 16.86
C PHE A 239 4.72 0.38 17.37
N CYS A 240 3.41 0.18 17.40
CA CYS A 240 2.47 1.23 17.76
C CYS A 240 1.19 0.61 18.34
N ARG A 241 0.75 1.13 19.49
CA ARG A 241 -0.53 0.75 20.12
C ARG A 241 -0.73 -0.76 20.30
N GLY A 242 0.29 -1.49 20.66
CA GLY A 242 0.22 -2.94 20.88
C GLY A 242 0.14 -3.77 19.60
N SER A 243 0.49 -3.18 18.45
CA SER A 243 0.63 -3.86 17.17
C SER A 243 1.98 -3.56 16.54
N LEU A 244 2.48 -4.53 15.77
CA LEU A 244 3.59 -4.37 14.86
C LEU A 244 3.06 -4.09 13.46
N PHE A 245 3.53 -3.03 12.85
CA PHE A 245 3.29 -2.70 11.45
C PHE A 245 4.58 -2.85 10.66
N VAL A 246 4.52 -3.56 9.53
CA VAL A 246 5.62 -3.67 8.58
C VAL A 246 5.20 -2.99 7.29
N PHE A 247 5.82 -1.87 6.97
CA PHE A 247 5.58 -1.13 5.75
C PHE A 247 6.52 -1.61 4.65
N ALA A 248 5.98 -2.14 3.56
CA ALA A 248 6.71 -2.58 2.39
C ALA A 248 6.41 -1.65 1.20
N ARG A 249 7.39 -0.82 0.84
CA ARG A 249 7.28 0.13 -0.28
C ARG A 249 7.46 -0.59 -1.62
N ASP A 250 6.81 -0.06 -2.65
CA ASP A 250 6.83 -0.60 -4.03
C ASP A 250 6.39 -2.08 -4.08
N SER A 251 5.55 -2.48 -3.12
CA SER A 251 4.94 -3.80 -3.01
C SER A 251 3.47 -3.71 -3.32
N ARG A 252 2.93 -4.72 -4.00
CA ARG A 252 1.53 -4.76 -4.43
C ARG A 252 0.95 -6.13 -4.14
N LEU A 253 -0.28 -6.16 -3.64
CA LEU A 253 -1.04 -7.40 -3.50
C LEU A 253 -1.88 -7.66 -4.73
N ASP A 254 -2.78 -6.74 -5.08
CA ASP A 254 -3.76 -7.00 -6.13
C ASP A 254 -4.27 -5.76 -6.91
N GLN A 255 -3.67 -4.58 -6.72
CA GLN A 255 -4.14 -3.34 -7.34
C GLN A 255 -4.16 -3.34 -8.87
N HIS A 256 -3.25 -4.07 -9.51
CA HIS A 256 -3.18 -4.14 -10.97
C HIS A 256 -4.36 -4.87 -11.61
N TRP A 257 -5.09 -5.67 -10.85
CA TRP A 257 -6.21 -6.42 -11.38
C TRP A 257 -7.36 -5.54 -11.88
N SER A 258 -7.46 -4.30 -11.37
CA SER A 258 -8.61 -3.45 -11.66
C SER A 258 -8.42 -2.49 -12.82
N ARG A 259 -7.19 -2.11 -13.21
CA ARG A 259 -7.05 -0.87 -13.96
C ARG A 259 -6.42 -0.89 -15.34
N ARG A 260 -5.48 -1.75 -15.68
CA ARG A 260 -4.75 -1.57 -16.96
C ARG A 260 -4.60 -2.78 -17.85
N GLU A 261 -4.36 -3.98 -17.35
CA GLU A 261 -3.85 -5.07 -18.20
C GLU A 261 -4.61 -6.40 -18.14
N GLY A 262 -5.69 -6.49 -17.38
CA GLY A 262 -6.41 -7.75 -17.15
C GLY A 262 -5.73 -8.63 -16.11
N LEU A 263 -6.42 -9.68 -15.70
CA LEU A 263 -5.92 -10.68 -14.75
C LEU A 263 -4.75 -11.45 -15.40
N CYS A 264 -3.52 -11.21 -14.93
CA CYS A 264 -2.37 -12.03 -15.27
C CYS A 264 -2.07 -12.98 -14.10
N PRO A 265 -2.38 -14.30 -14.20
CA PRO A 265 -2.17 -15.24 -13.11
C PRO A 265 -0.72 -15.32 -12.64
N GLU A 266 0.24 -15.12 -13.52
CA GLU A 266 1.67 -15.16 -13.21
C GLU A 266 2.11 -13.94 -12.38
N GLU A 267 1.56 -12.77 -12.68
CA GLU A 267 1.83 -11.56 -11.92
C GLU A 267 1.23 -11.64 -10.51
N ILE A 268 0.02 -12.16 -10.40
CA ILE A 268 -0.62 -12.48 -9.13
C ILE A 268 0.28 -13.41 -8.31
N ARG A 269 0.71 -14.51 -8.91
CA ARG A 269 1.59 -15.51 -8.26
C ARG A 269 2.88 -14.85 -7.79
N ARG A 270 3.51 -14.00 -8.59
CA ARG A 270 4.76 -13.30 -8.25
C ARG A 270 4.58 -12.34 -7.08
N ASN A 271 3.58 -11.47 -7.14
CA ASN A 271 3.30 -10.49 -6.08
C ASN A 271 2.99 -11.17 -4.77
N THR A 272 2.21 -12.24 -4.83
CA THR A 272 1.82 -12.96 -3.64
C THR A 272 2.96 -13.84 -3.11
N ALA A 273 3.83 -14.37 -3.95
CA ALA A 273 5.05 -15.05 -3.49
C ALA A 273 5.95 -14.10 -2.69
N ALA A 274 6.03 -12.81 -3.08
CA ALA A 274 6.75 -11.79 -2.32
C ALA A 274 6.13 -11.58 -0.93
N VAL A 275 4.82 -11.51 -0.84
CA VAL A 275 4.09 -11.40 0.44
C VAL A 275 4.32 -12.63 1.32
N CYS A 276 4.27 -13.83 0.75
CA CYS A 276 4.48 -15.07 1.49
C CYS A 276 5.87 -15.23 2.08
N ARG A 277 6.88 -14.61 1.49
CA ARG A 277 8.23 -14.58 2.09
C ARG A 277 8.27 -13.75 3.36
N ILE A 278 7.52 -12.67 3.42
CA ILE A 278 7.52 -11.72 4.54
C ILE A 278 6.70 -12.24 5.71
N LEU A 279 5.57 -12.88 5.44
CA LEU A 279 4.62 -13.31 6.48
C LEU A 279 5.25 -14.14 7.61
N PRO A 280 6.08 -15.18 7.35
CA PRO A 280 6.70 -15.97 8.42
C PRO A 280 7.76 -15.21 9.22
N LEU A 281 8.26 -14.08 8.71
CA LEU A 281 9.26 -13.27 9.40
C LEU A 281 8.64 -12.30 10.41
N ILE A 282 7.32 -12.05 10.34
CA ILE A 282 6.65 -11.05 11.18
C ILE A 282 6.46 -11.52 12.63
N PRO A 283 5.92 -12.72 12.93
CA PRO A 283 5.70 -13.14 14.30
C PRO A 283 6.96 -13.13 15.19
N PRO A 284 8.15 -13.55 14.72
CA PRO A 284 9.38 -13.47 15.51
C PRO A 284 9.80 -12.03 15.90
N LEU A 285 9.36 -11.00 15.16
CA LEU A 285 9.66 -9.59 15.48
C LEU A 285 8.88 -9.10 16.70
N ALA A 286 7.80 -9.76 17.03
CA ALA A 286 6.87 -9.31 18.07
C ALA A 286 7.26 -9.77 19.48
N GLY A 287 8.24 -10.67 19.62
CA GLY A 287 8.67 -11.09 20.96
C GLY A 287 9.55 -12.26 20.98
#